data_60422500173d1488e486f15a9f93b79a
#
_entry.id   60422500173d1488e486f15a9f93b79a
#
_cell.length_a   1.000
_cell.length_b   1.000
_cell.length_c   1.000
_cell.angle_alpha   90.00
_cell.angle_beta   90.00
_cell.angle_gamma   90.00
#
_symmetry.space_group_name_H-M   'P 1'
#
loop_
_entity.id
_entity.type
_entity.pdbx_description
1 polymer ?
#
loop_
_entity_poly.entity_id
_entity_poly.type
_entity_poly.pdbx_seq_one_letter_code
_entity_poly.pdbx_strand_id
1 'polypeptide(L)'
;MNEHDRRIRIDMHTHSEYSPDSRTPLTEQLKALLAAKIDVVCATDHNTIEGGLRLQEIARDQLRVIVGEEVSSRDGEIIGLFLEKPIPRDLSAEETIARIKEQGGVVSVPHPFSRNRLYHIRRSALERVWQQIDCIEIFNAREAFAADNRRAEAFAKERNIPGAVASDAHRVSEIGRAWLEIDDFADKASFIASLRTGQVNGRLTGSAIHLATRYDVFRKWLGRRRTKSRA
;
A
#
# COMPACT_ATOMS: atom_id res chain seq x y z
N MET A 1 -8.80 -31.55 -2.01
CA MET A 1 -8.89 -30.09 -2.14
C MET A 1 -7.65 -29.69 -2.92
N ASN A 2 -7.82 -29.14 -4.13
CA ASN A 2 -6.69 -28.64 -4.90
C ASN A 2 -6.10 -27.44 -4.15
N GLU A 3 -4.78 -27.30 -4.10
CA GLU A 3 -4.09 -26.16 -3.47
C GLU A 3 -4.56 -24.79 -4.01
N HIS A 4 -5.20 -24.76 -5.17
CA HIS A 4 -5.75 -23.55 -5.82
C HIS A 4 -7.13 -23.11 -5.31
N ASP A 5 -7.78 -23.85 -4.40
CA ASP A 5 -9.08 -23.49 -3.82
C ASP A 5 -8.95 -22.76 -2.46
N ARG A 6 -7.75 -22.42 -2.05
CA ARG A 6 -7.52 -21.72 -0.78
C ARG A 6 -7.71 -20.23 -0.94
N ARG A 7 -8.68 -19.66 -0.23
CA ARG A 7 -8.82 -18.20 -0.06
C ARG A 7 -7.77 -17.70 0.91
N ILE A 8 -7.11 -16.61 0.54
CA ILE A 8 -6.09 -15.93 1.36
C ILE A 8 -6.47 -14.47 1.58
N ARG A 9 -5.99 -13.89 2.68
CA ARG A 9 -6.18 -12.49 3.04
C ARG A 9 -4.94 -11.68 2.69
N ILE A 10 -5.11 -10.63 1.91
CA ILE A 10 -4.04 -9.72 1.54
C ILE A 10 -4.36 -8.28 1.97
N ASP A 11 -3.40 -7.63 2.61
CA ASP A 11 -3.39 -6.19 2.83
C ASP A 11 -2.40 -5.55 1.84
N MET A 12 -2.93 -4.71 0.94
CA MET A 12 -2.17 -4.27 -0.22
C MET A 12 -1.41 -2.96 -0.04
N HIS A 13 -1.45 -2.36 1.18
CA HIS A 13 -0.76 -1.11 1.46
C HIS A 13 -0.51 -0.96 2.96
N THR A 14 0.75 -1.01 3.37
CA THR A 14 1.15 -0.86 4.77
C THR A 14 2.48 -0.13 4.90
N HIS A 15 2.66 0.57 6.03
CA HIS A 15 3.87 1.33 6.35
C HIS A 15 4.53 0.83 7.64
N SER A 16 5.85 0.90 7.65
CA SER A 16 6.70 0.54 8.80
C SER A 16 7.50 1.73 9.31
N GLU A 17 8.38 1.47 10.26
CA GLU A 17 9.35 2.47 10.76
C GLU A 17 10.29 3.03 9.69
N TYR A 18 10.34 2.41 8.50
CA TYR A 18 11.10 2.91 7.33
C TYR A 18 10.39 4.07 6.63
N SER A 19 9.08 4.20 6.74
CA SER A 19 8.34 5.38 6.29
C SER A 19 8.60 6.60 7.18
N PRO A 20 8.61 7.82 6.63
CA PRO A 20 8.83 9.03 7.42
C PRO A 20 7.73 9.31 8.44
N ASP A 21 6.53 8.80 8.21
CA ASP A 21 5.30 9.09 8.95
C ASP A 21 4.73 7.88 9.73
N SER A 22 5.41 6.74 9.69
CA SER A 22 5.11 5.59 10.54
C SER A 22 6.24 5.32 11.54
N ARG A 23 5.88 4.80 12.71
CA ARG A 23 6.82 4.38 13.77
C ARG A 23 6.63 2.91 14.14
N THR A 24 5.91 2.16 13.34
CA THR A 24 5.62 0.75 13.59
C THR A 24 6.87 -0.10 13.37
N PRO A 25 7.50 -0.65 14.41
CA PRO A 25 8.65 -1.54 14.25
C PRO A 25 8.24 -2.77 13.45
N LEU A 26 9.11 -3.26 12.57
CA LEU A 26 8.82 -4.43 11.73
C LEU A 26 8.41 -5.66 12.53
N THR A 27 9.01 -5.88 13.70
CA THR A 27 8.66 -7.01 14.58
C THR A 27 7.23 -6.91 15.12
N GLU A 28 6.76 -5.71 15.45
CA GLU A 28 5.39 -5.48 15.91
C GLU A 28 4.40 -5.52 14.74
N GLN A 29 4.82 -5.03 13.56
CA GLN A 29 4.05 -5.15 12.32
C GLN A 29 3.79 -6.62 12.00
N LEU A 30 4.83 -7.46 11.98
CA LEU A 30 4.71 -8.89 11.73
C LEU A 30 3.75 -9.58 12.72
N LYS A 31 3.93 -9.34 14.03
CA LYS A 31 3.04 -9.90 15.06
C LYS A 31 1.58 -9.52 14.83
N ALA A 32 1.33 -8.26 14.48
CA ALA A 32 -0.03 -7.78 14.25
C ALA A 32 -0.65 -8.35 12.98
N LEU A 33 0.12 -8.49 11.90
CA LEU A 33 -0.32 -9.12 10.65
C LEU A 33 -0.72 -10.59 10.89
N LEU A 34 0.11 -11.34 11.60
CA LEU A 34 -0.17 -12.74 11.97
C LEU A 34 -1.42 -12.84 12.87
N ALA A 35 -1.54 -11.96 13.87
CA ALA A 35 -2.71 -11.92 14.76
C ALA A 35 -4.01 -11.56 14.01
N ALA A 36 -3.92 -10.73 12.97
CA ALA A 36 -5.02 -10.38 12.07
C ALA A 36 -5.31 -11.46 11.02
N LYS A 37 -4.53 -12.54 10.99
CA LYS A 37 -4.63 -13.63 10.00
C LYS A 37 -4.50 -13.12 8.57
N ILE A 38 -3.58 -12.20 8.35
CA ILE A 38 -3.17 -11.77 7.02
C ILE A 38 -2.17 -12.80 6.49
N ASP A 39 -2.45 -13.38 5.32
CA ASP A 39 -1.59 -14.38 4.68
C ASP A 39 -0.52 -13.72 3.79
N VAL A 40 -0.86 -12.55 3.22
CA VAL A 40 0.01 -11.77 2.33
C VAL A 40 -0.05 -10.30 2.70
N VAL A 41 1.09 -9.63 2.75
CA VAL A 41 1.17 -8.18 2.93
C VAL A 41 1.99 -7.53 1.82
N CYS A 42 1.52 -6.41 1.30
CA CYS A 42 2.34 -5.50 0.51
C CYS A 42 2.98 -4.48 1.45
N ALA A 43 4.30 -4.54 1.59
CA ALA A 43 5.07 -3.57 2.36
C ALA A 43 5.47 -2.43 1.43
N THR A 44 4.89 -1.25 1.62
CA THR A 44 4.90 -0.14 0.67
C THR A 44 5.34 1.16 1.32
N ASP A 45 6.44 1.12 2.05
CA ASP A 45 6.99 2.32 2.69
C ASP A 45 7.25 3.45 1.68
N HIS A 46 7.10 4.69 2.12
CA HIS A 46 7.31 5.86 1.26
C HIS A 46 8.75 5.97 0.74
N ASN A 47 8.90 5.92 -0.58
CA ASN A 47 10.15 6.16 -1.31
C ASN A 47 11.30 5.23 -0.87
N THR A 48 11.00 4.00 -0.49
CA THR A 48 11.97 2.97 -0.13
C THR A 48 11.36 1.57 -0.15
N ILE A 49 12.13 0.58 -0.57
CA ILE A 49 11.77 -0.83 -0.48
C ILE A 49 12.41 -1.53 0.73
N GLU A 50 13.27 -0.83 1.48
CA GLU A 50 14.09 -1.44 2.54
C GLU A 50 13.25 -2.09 3.64
N GLY A 51 12.15 -1.44 4.06
CA GLY A 51 11.21 -2.01 5.04
C GLY A 51 10.62 -3.32 4.56
N GLY A 52 10.23 -3.40 3.29
CA GLY A 52 9.69 -4.62 2.68
C GLY A 52 10.71 -5.76 2.63
N LEU A 53 11.95 -5.47 2.21
CA LEU A 53 13.04 -6.44 2.20
C LEU A 53 13.32 -6.98 3.61
N ARG A 54 13.40 -6.10 4.61
CA ARG A 54 13.62 -6.50 6.01
C ARG A 54 12.44 -7.28 6.60
N LEU A 55 11.22 -6.87 6.27
CA LEU A 55 10.03 -7.62 6.70
C LEU A 55 10.04 -9.03 6.10
N GLN A 56 10.42 -9.19 4.83
CA GLN A 56 10.54 -10.49 4.17
C GLN A 56 11.58 -11.38 4.88
N GLU A 57 12.74 -10.82 5.26
CA GLU A 57 13.80 -11.54 5.99
C GLU A 57 13.32 -12.07 7.35
N ILE A 58 12.60 -11.28 8.13
CA ILE A 58 12.13 -11.68 9.48
C ILE A 58 10.86 -12.53 9.45
N ALA A 59 10.01 -12.35 8.44
CA ALA A 59 8.76 -13.09 8.29
C ALA A 59 8.99 -14.55 7.87
N ARG A 60 10.01 -14.78 7.04
CA ARG A 60 10.33 -16.13 6.49
C ARG A 60 9.07 -16.81 5.94
N ASP A 61 8.78 -18.02 6.37
CA ASP A 61 7.63 -18.83 5.94
C ASP A 61 6.31 -18.50 6.68
N GLN A 62 6.35 -17.57 7.66
CA GLN A 62 5.18 -17.24 8.48
C GLN A 62 4.18 -16.31 7.75
N LEU A 63 4.68 -15.48 6.83
CA LEU A 63 3.90 -14.47 6.11
C LEU A 63 4.52 -14.23 4.74
N ARG A 64 3.72 -14.26 3.68
CA ARG A 64 4.18 -13.85 2.35
C ARG A 64 4.26 -12.33 2.28
N VAL A 65 5.44 -11.81 1.97
CA VAL A 65 5.67 -10.36 1.83
C VAL A 65 5.90 -10.02 0.37
N ILE A 66 5.07 -9.15 -0.18
CA ILE A 66 5.31 -8.51 -1.47
C ILE A 66 6.05 -7.21 -1.19
N VAL A 67 7.29 -7.15 -1.67
CA VAL A 67 8.12 -5.95 -1.57
C VAL A 67 7.57 -4.91 -2.54
N GLY A 68 7.24 -3.74 -2.03
CA GLY A 68 6.72 -2.62 -2.78
C GLY A 68 7.22 -1.29 -2.24
N GLU A 69 6.75 -0.22 -2.86
CA GLU A 69 7.10 1.15 -2.53
C GLU A 69 5.95 2.08 -2.88
N GLU A 70 5.56 2.96 -1.97
CA GLU A 70 4.70 4.08 -2.30
C GLU A 70 5.56 5.26 -2.74
N VAL A 71 5.61 5.46 -4.06
CA VAL A 71 6.48 6.44 -4.71
C VAL A 71 5.81 7.80 -4.76
N SER A 72 6.47 8.83 -4.23
CA SER A 72 6.05 10.22 -4.38
C SER A 72 6.44 10.74 -5.76
N SER A 73 5.54 10.65 -6.74
CA SER A 73 5.72 11.27 -8.05
C SER A 73 5.37 12.75 -8.03
N ARG A 74 5.69 13.49 -9.10
CA ARG A 74 5.25 14.89 -9.28
C ARG A 74 3.74 15.04 -9.41
N ASP A 75 3.06 13.96 -9.78
CA ASP A 75 1.62 13.92 -10.04
C ASP A 75 0.80 13.32 -8.88
N GLY A 76 1.46 12.87 -7.83
CA GLY A 76 0.90 12.20 -6.67
C GLY A 76 1.48 10.81 -6.44
N GLU A 77 0.93 10.07 -5.49
CA GLU A 77 1.46 8.79 -5.06
C GLU A 77 1.06 7.65 -6.01
N ILE A 78 2.02 6.76 -6.27
CA ILE A 78 1.86 5.55 -7.08
C ILE A 78 2.60 4.42 -6.36
N ILE A 79 1.95 3.27 -6.20
CA ILE A 79 2.56 2.08 -5.59
C ILE A 79 3.12 1.17 -6.69
N GLY A 80 4.39 0.80 -6.54
CA GLY A 80 4.99 -0.32 -7.23
C GLY A 80 5.03 -1.54 -6.32
N LEU A 81 4.61 -2.71 -6.82
CA LEU A 81 4.68 -3.98 -6.12
C LEU A 81 5.61 -4.95 -6.84
N PHE A 82 6.15 -5.95 -6.12
CA PHE A 82 7.13 -6.92 -6.62
C PHE A 82 8.41 -6.26 -7.11
N LEU A 83 8.89 -5.24 -6.38
CA LEU A 83 10.08 -4.49 -6.73
C LEU A 83 11.36 -5.16 -6.20
N GLU A 84 12.43 -5.06 -6.99
CA GLU A 84 13.79 -5.48 -6.62
C GLU A 84 14.68 -4.27 -6.30
N LYS A 85 14.34 -3.10 -6.84
CA LYS A 85 15.08 -1.84 -6.66
C LYS A 85 14.10 -0.69 -6.42
N PRO A 86 14.49 0.30 -5.60
CA PRO A 86 13.64 1.46 -5.36
C PRO A 86 13.42 2.27 -6.63
N ILE A 87 12.28 2.93 -6.71
CA ILE A 87 11.91 3.83 -7.80
C ILE A 87 12.31 5.26 -7.41
N PRO A 88 12.99 6.02 -8.26
CA PRO A 88 13.29 7.41 -7.97
C PRO A 88 12.02 8.23 -7.77
N ARG A 89 11.99 9.03 -6.71
CA ARG A 89 10.91 9.99 -6.47
C ARG A 89 10.96 11.18 -7.44
N ASP A 90 9.91 11.99 -7.44
CA ASP A 90 9.83 13.23 -8.20
C ASP A 90 9.86 13.06 -9.75
N LEU A 91 9.55 11.86 -10.25
CA LEU A 91 9.27 11.58 -11.65
C LEU A 91 7.81 11.97 -11.99
N SER A 92 7.45 12.06 -13.27
CA SER A 92 6.03 12.11 -13.68
C SER A 92 5.33 10.78 -13.38
N ALA A 93 4.00 10.75 -13.42
CA ALA A 93 3.25 9.51 -13.24
C ALA A 93 3.64 8.47 -14.29
N GLU A 94 3.77 8.88 -15.55
CA GLU A 94 4.16 8.04 -16.67
C GLU A 94 5.57 7.45 -16.50
N GLU A 95 6.54 8.28 -16.10
CA GLU A 95 7.91 7.83 -15.84
C GLU A 95 7.97 6.88 -14.64
N THR A 96 7.23 7.17 -13.57
CA THR A 96 7.15 6.30 -12.38
C THR A 96 6.61 4.92 -12.77
N ILE A 97 5.51 4.88 -13.52
CA ILE A 97 4.91 3.63 -14.02
C ILE A 97 5.90 2.87 -14.91
N ALA A 98 6.59 3.56 -15.82
CA ALA A 98 7.59 2.94 -16.68
C ALA A 98 8.70 2.26 -15.85
N ARG A 99 9.22 2.93 -14.82
CA ARG A 99 10.26 2.37 -13.93
C ARG A 99 9.79 1.16 -13.14
N ILE A 100 8.52 1.14 -12.71
CA ILE A 100 7.93 -0.02 -12.04
C ILE A 100 7.84 -1.19 -13.04
N LYS A 101 7.36 -0.94 -14.25
CA LYS A 101 7.19 -1.96 -15.29
C LYS A 101 8.51 -2.48 -15.85
N GLU A 102 9.56 -1.66 -15.91
CA GLU A 102 10.94 -2.09 -16.28
C GLU A 102 11.48 -3.20 -15.37
N GLN A 103 11.03 -3.26 -14.12
CA GLN A 103 11.36 -4.34 -13.18
C GLN A 103 10.34 -5.51 -13.25
N GLY A 104 9.40 -5.48 -14.18
CA GLY A 104 8.27 -6.40 -14.20
C GLY A 104 7.35 -6.24 -12.99
N GLY A 105 7.36 -5.08 -12.34
CA GLY A 105 6.51 -4.76 -11.19
C GLY A 105 5.04 -4.57 -11.58
N VAL A 106 4.17 -4.61 -10.56
CA VAL A 106 2.74 -4.35 -10.67
C VAL A 106 2.48 -2.93 -10.19
N VAL A 107 1.71 -2.17 -10.96
CA VAL A 107 1.35 -0.76 -10.67
C VAL A 107 0.01 -0.69 -9.99
N SER A 108 -0.04 -0.15 -8.78
CA SER A 108 -1.27 0.16 -8.05
C SER A 108 -1.36 1.67 -7.80
N VAL A 109 -2.57 2.22 -7.88
CA VAL A 109 -2.81 3.63 -7.51
C VAL A 109 -3.51 3.67 -6.16
N PRO A 110 -2.83 4.22 -5.12
CA PRO A 110 -3.40 4.31 -3.78
C PRO A 110 -4.42 5.45 -3.68
N HIS A 111 -5.44 5.29 -2.82
CA HIS A 111 -6.42 6.30 -2.40
C HIS A 111 -6.71 7.43 -3.41
N PRO A 112 -7.13 7.12 -4.67
CA PRO A 112 -7.07 8.03 -5.82
C PRO A 112 -7.99 9.24 -5.73
N PHE A 113 -8.98 9.24 -4.83
CA PHE A 113 -9.98 10.31 -4.69
C PHE A 113 -10.01 10.92 -3.29
N SER A 114 -8.94 10.71 -2.52
CA SER A 114 -8.82 11.19 -1.15
C SER A 114 -8.90 12.71 -1.06
N ARG A 115 -9.87 13.24 -0.32
CA ARG A 115 -10.01 14.68 -0.07
C ARG A 115 -9.20 15.18 1.13
N ASN A 116 -8.72 14.29 1.96
CA ASN A 116 -7.97 14.60 3.17
C ASN A 116 -6.45 14.42 3.04
N ARG A 117 -5.96 13.99 1.86
CA ARG A 117 -4.53 13.79 1.56
C ARG A 117 -4.06 14.75 0.49
N LEU A 118 -2.89 15.34 0.70
CA LEU A 118 -2.29 16.28 -0.26
C LEU A 118 -1.58 15.58 -1.43
N TYR A 119 -1.19 14.32 -1.24
CA TYR A 119 -0.32 13.62 -2.17
C TYR A 119 -1.00 12.53 -3.01
N HIS A 120 -2.35 12.40 -2.94
CA HIS A 120 -3.06 11.49 -3.86
C HIS A 120 -2.83 11.91 -5.32
N ILE A 121 -2.90 10.96 -6.23
CA ILE A 121 -2.69 11.23 -7.67
C ILE A 121 -3.68 12.29 -8.18
N ARG A 122 -3.17 13.28 -8.93
CA ARG A 122 -4.02 14.31 -9.54
C ARG A 122 -4.97 13.67 -10.55
N ARG A 123 -6.21 14.14 -10.58
CA ARG A 123 -7.22 13.61 -11.49
C ARG A 123 -6.78 13.64 -12.95
N SER A 124 -6.14 14.71 -13.41
CA SER A 124 -5.63 14.83 -14.78
C SER A 124 -4.53 13.81 -15.09
N ALA A 125 -3.67 13.49 -14.13
CA ALA A 125 -2.65 12.46 -14.29
C ALA A 125 -3.29 11.06 -14.33
N LEU A 126 -4.21 10.77 -13.42
CA LEU A 126 -4.92 9.49 -13.40
C LEU A 126 -5.64 9.22 -14.75
N GLU A 127 -6.27 10.24 -15.34
CA GLU A 127 -6.91 10.10 -16.66
C GLU A 127 -5.92 9.87 -17.80
N ARG A 128 -4.66 10.29 -17.67
CA ARG A 128 -3.64 9.99 -18.68
C ARG A 128 -3.06 8.59 -18.56
N VAL A 129 -2.99 8.05 -17.32
CA VAL A 129 -2.24 6.80 -17.06
C VAL A 129 -3.11 5.58 -16.74
N TRP A 130 -4.43 5.73 -16.57
CA TRP A 130 -5.28 4.63 -16.08
C TRP A 130 -5.18 3.32 -16.90
N GLN A 131 -4.87 3.39 -18.19
CA GLN A 131 -4.68 2.22 -19.04
C GLN A 131 -3.36 1.47 -18.76
N GLN A 132 -2.45 2.09 -18.01
CA GLN A 132 -1.13 1.54 -17.70
C GLN A 132 -1.05 0.96 -16.29
N ILE A 133 -2.07 1.22 -15.43
CA ILE A 133 -2.14 0.69 -14.07
C ILE A 133 -2.74 -0.72 -14.07
N ASP A 134 -2.29 -1.56 -13.15
CA ASP A 134 -2.71 -2.96 -13.05
C ASP A 134 -3.85 -3.14 -12.03
N CYS A 135 -3.88 -2.30 -10.98
CA CYS A 135 -4.97 -2.24 -10.01
C CYS A 135 -5.07 -0.85 -9.38
N ILE A 136 -6.17 -0.59 -8.67
CA ILE A 136 -6.43 0.69 -8.01
C ILE A 136 -7.10 0.45 -6.66
N GLU A 137 -6.74 1.22 -5.64
CA GLU A 137 -7.41 1.09 -4.33
C GLU A 137 -8.87 1.54 -4.44
N ILE A 138 -9.76 0.57 -4.24
CA ILE A 138 -11.21 0.78 -4.15
C ILE A 138 -11.67 0.91 -2.70
N PHE A 139 -10.86 0.45 -1.74
CA PHE A 139 -11.08 0.63 -0.32
C PHE A 139 -9.76 0.86 0.40
N ASN A 140 -9.65 2.01 1.04
CA ASN A 140 -8.57 2.35 1.95
C ASN A 140 -9.19 2.66 3.33
N ALA A 141 -8.73 1.95 4.38
CA ALA A 141 -9.31 2.08 5.73
C ALA A 141 -9.03 3.45 6.38
N ARG A 142 -8.02 4.18 5.93
CA ARG A 142 -7.68 5.52 6.44
C ARG A 142 -8.38 6.67 5.72
N GLU A 143 -9.26 6.39 4.76
CA GLU A 143 -10.08 7.46 4.18
C GLU A 143 -10.98 8.08 5.26
N ALA A 144 -10.97 9.43 5.31
CA ALA A 144 -11.84 10.16 6.23
C ALA A 144 -13.32 10.09 5.81
N PHE A 145 -13.55 9.91 4.53
CA PHE A 145 -14.90 9.91 3.93
C PHE A 145 -15.14 8.63 3.11
N ALA A 146 -16.09 7.81 3.53
CA ALA A 146 -16.48 6.61 2.78
C ALA A 146 -16.88 6.91 1.31
N ALA A 147 -17.26 8.16 1.01
CA ALA A 147 -17.58 8.57 -0.35
C ALA A 147 -16.36 8.53 -1.29
N ASP A 148 -15.14 8.67 -0.77
CA ASP A 148 -13.92 8.64 -1.57
C ASP A 148 -13.62 7.22 -2.03
N ASN A 149 -13.79 6.22 -1.14
CA ASN A 149 -13.73 4.80 -1.51
C ASN A 149 -14.81 4.45 -2.56
N ARG A 150 -16.06 4.90 -2.38
CA ARG A 150 -17.12 4.65 -3.39
C ARG A 150 -16.80 5.25 -4.76
N ARG A 151 -16.14 6.41 -4.81
CA ARG A 151 -15.69 7.03 -6.07
C ARG A 151 -14.58 6.21 -6.73
N ALA A 152 -13.66 5.67 -5.94
CA ALA A 152 -12.60 4.81 -6.42
C ALA A 152 -13.16 3.50 -6.99
N GLU A 153 -14.10 2.88 -6.28
CA GLU A 153 -14.79 1.67 -6.72
C GLU A 153 -15.56 1.91 -8.04
N ALA A 154 -16.30 3.02 -8.14
CA ALA A 154 -17.04 3.37 -9.36
C ALA A 154 -16.09 3.58 -10.56
N PHE A 155 -14.95 4.27 -10.33
CA PHE A 155 -13.94 4.50 -11.35
C PHE A 155 -13.30 3.18 -11.84
N ALA A 156 -12.95 2.30 -10.90
CA ALA A 156 -12.40 0.98 -11.19
C ALA A 156 -13.37 0.14 -12.02
N LYS A 157 -14.64 0.10 -11.60
CA LYS A 157 -15.71 -0.65 -12.29
C LYS A 157 -15.96 -0.13 -13.71
N GLU A 158 -16.05 1.19 -13.88
CA GLU A 158 -16.27 1.83 -15.20
C GLU A 158 -15.16 1.45 -16.20
N ARG A 159 -13.92 1.31 -15.72
CA ARG A 159 -12.73 1.06 -16.54
C ARG A 159 -12.25 -0.39 -16.51
N ASN A 160 -12.99 -1.28 -15.84
CA ASN A 160 -12.63 -2.69 -15.67
C ASN A 160 -11.21 -2.89 -15.08
N ILE A 161 -10.82 -2.03 -14.12
CA ILE A 161 -9.55 -2.11 -13.42
C ILE A 161 -9.74 -2.98 -12.17
N PRO A 162 -8.85 -3.95 -11.88
CA PRO A 162 -8.89 -4.73 -10.63
C PRO A 162 -8.83 -3.84 -9.40
N GLY A 163 -9.63 -4.17 -8.37
CA GLY A 163 -9.66 -3.45 -7.11
C GLY A 163 -8.61 -3.92 -6.13
N ALA A 164 -7.89 -3.00 -5.51
CA ALA A 164 -7.03 -3.23 -4.35
C ALA A 164 -7.74 -2.79 -3.07
N VAL A 165 -7.40 -3.42 -1.94
CA VAL A 165 -7.89 -3.08 -0.61
C VAL A 165 -6.74 -2.92 0.35
N ALA A 166 -6.76 -1.86 1.14
CA ALA A 166 -5.65 -1.46 1.97
C ALA A 166 -6.06 -1.02 3.37
N SER A 167 -5.30 -1.45 4.38
CA SER A 167 -5.36 -0.81 5.70
C SER A 167 -4.67 0.54 5.70
N ASP A 168 -3.62 0.69 4.89
CA ASP A 168 -2.73 1.85 4.87
C ASP A 168 -2.19 2.14 6.29
N ALA A 169 -1.89 1.04 7.00
CA ALA A 169 -1.55 1.08 8.41
C ALA A 169 -0.20 1.78 8.63
N HIS A 170 -0.21 2.83 9.43
CA HIS A 170 0.99 3.52 9.94
C HIS A 170 1.25 3.20 11.42
N ARG A 171 0.30 2.51 12.06
CA ARG A 171 0.35 2.07 13.45
C ARG A 171 -0.11 0.63 13.58
N VAL A 172 0.41 -0.06 14.57
CA VAL A 172 0.02 -1.46 14.88
C VAL A 172 -1.49 -1.62 15.00
N SER A 173 -2.20 -0.65 15.58
CA SER A 173 -3.66 -0.68 15.78
C SER A 173 -4.49 -0.54 14.50
N GLU A 174 -3.87 -0.18 13.38
CA GLU A 174 -4.52 -0.05 12.07
C GLU A 174 -4.42 -1.34 11.25
N ILE A 175 -3.46 -2.21 11.56
CA ILE A 175 -3.27 -3.49 10.90
C ILE A 175 -4.52 -4.38 11.07
N GLY A 176 -4.97 -5.01 9.98
CA GLY A 176 -6.18 -5.81 9.97
C GLY A 176 -7.48 -4.98 9.95
N ARG A 177 -7.41 -3.68 9.64
CA ARG A 177 -8.61 -2.84 9.42
C ARG A 177 -9.23 -3.06 8.06
N ALA A 178 -8.44 -3.45 7.07
CA ALA A 178 -8.93 -3.81 5.74
C ALA A 178 -8.04 -4.88 5.10
N TRP A 179 -8.63 -5.75 4.30
CA TRP A 179 -7.96 -6.75 3.50
C TRP A 179 -8.86 -7.17 2.34
N LEU A 180 -8.25 -7.66 1.29
CA LEU A 180 -8.94 -8.35 0.21
C LEU A 180 -8.82 -9.85 0.42
N GLU A 181 -9.91 -10.58 0.30
CA GLU A 181 -9.90 -12.05 0.32
C GLU A 181 -9.92 -12.55 -1.12
N ILE A 182 -8.84 -13.19 -1.55
CA ILE A 182 -8.60 -13.61 -2.94
C ILE A 182 -8.25 -15.11 -3.00
N ASP A 183 -8.31 -15.67 -4.18
CA ASP A 183 -7.74 -16.99 -4.45
C ASP A 183 -6.21 -16.91 -4.36
N ASP A 184 -5.56 -17.96 -3.88
CA ASP A 184 -4.09 -17.99 -3.79
C ASP A 184 -3.47 -17.89 -5.19
N PHE A 185 -2.28 -17.34 -5.27
CA PHE A 185 -1.60 -17.05 -6.52
C PHE A 185 -0.14 -17.52 -6.49
N ALA A 186 0.34 -17.98 -7.64
CA ALA A 186 1.71 -18.46 -7.82
C ALA A 186 2.65 -17.41 -8.45
N ASP A 187 2.09 -16.48 -9.22
CA ASP A 187 2.84 -15.46 -9.98
C ASP A 187 2.06 -14.14 -10.09
N LYS A 188 2.68 -13.13 -10.71
CA LYS A 188 2.08 -11.80 -10.90
C LYS A 188 0.82 -11.83 -11.77
N ALA A 189 0.74 -12.70 -12.76
CA ALA A 189 -0.42 -12.79 -13.64
C ALA A 189 -1.63 -13.38 -12.90
N SER A 190 -1.43 -14.47 -12.16
CA SER A 190 -2.45 -15.06 -11.29
C SER A 190 -2.83 -14.14 -10.12
N PHE A 191 -1.86 -13.38 -9.59
CA PHE A 191 -2.14 -12.32 -8.61
C PHE A 191 -3.14 -11.29 -9.15
N ILE A 192 -2.87 -10.69 -10.33
CA ILE A 192 -3.77 -9.70 -10.94
C ILE A 192 -5.14 -10.32 -11.27
N ALA A 193 -5.16 -11.58 -11.72
CA ALA A 193 -6.40 -12.29 -11.99
C ALA A 193 -7.23 -12.49 -10.72
N SER A 194 -6.61 -12.87 -9.60
CA SER A 194 -7.29 -13.10 -8.31
C SER A 194 -7.87 -11.81 -7.69
N LEU A 195 -7.28 -10.64 -7.98
CA LEU A 195 -7.85 -9.36 -7.54
C LEU A 195 -9.24 -9.09 -8.12
N ARG A 196 -9.55 -9.63 -9.32
CA ARG A 196 -10.86 -9.41 -10.00
C ARG A 196 -12.03 -10.08 -9.30
N THR A 197 -11.77 -11.17 -8.58
CA THR A 197 -12.77 -11.97 -7.85
C THR A 197 -12.68 -11.76 -6.35
N GLY A 198 -11.82 -10.81 -5.92
CA GLY A 198 -11.57 -10.54 -4.52
C GLY A 198 -12.78 -10.00 -3.77
N GLN A 199 -12.93 -10.42 -2.51
CA GLN A 199 -13.96 -9.92 -1.61
C GLN A 199 -13.38 -8.87 -0.67
N VAL A 200 -13.95 -7.67 -0.73
CA VAL A 200 -13.53 -6.52 0.10
C VAL A 200 -13.97 -6.76 1.55
N ASN A 201 -13.03 -6.70 2.46
CA ASN A 201 -13.27 -6.72 3.90
C ASN A 201 -12.61 -5.49 4.51
N GLY A 202 -13.36 -4.71 5.28
CA GLY A 202 -12.74 -3.53 5.89
C GLY A 202 -13.71 -2.64 6.64
N ARG A 203 -13.12 -1.82 7.50
CA ARG A 203 -13.79 -0.75 8.24
C ARG A 203 -12.89 0.47 8.32
N LEU A 204 -13.45 1.65 8.21
CA LEU A 204 -12.69 2.90 8.33
C LEU A 204 -12.07 3.03 9.73
N THR A 205 -10.86 3.55 9.78
CA THR A 205 -10.10 3.74 11.03
C THR A 205 -10.61 4.94 11.82
N GLY A 206 -11.28 5.88 11.14
CA GLY A 206 -11.78 7.12 11.73
C GLY A 206 -10.77 8.27 11.63
N SER A 207 -11.28 9.51 11.61
CA SER A 207 -10.47 10.72 11.34
C SER A 207 -9.43 11.07 12.41
N ALA A 208 -9.59 10.60 13.65
CA ALA A 208 -8.63 10.85 14.74
C ALA A 208 -7.23 10.29 14.45
N ILE A 209 -7.10 9.27 13.61
CA ILE A 209 -5.81 8.65 13.28
C ILE A 209 -4.88 9.61 12.53
N HIS A 210 -5.42 10.52 11.72
CA HIS A 210 -4.61 11.51 11.00
C HIS A 210 -3.89 12.47 11.93
N LEU A 211 -4.52 12.85 13.07
CA LEU A 211 -3.87 13.66 14.12
C LEU A 211 -2.72 12.87 14.76
N ALA A 212 -2.93 11.59 15.00
CA ALA A 212 -1.93 10.72 15.58
C ALA A 212 -0.70 10.56 14.66
N THR A 213 -0.91 10.40 13.34
CA THR A 213 0.19 10.34 12.35
C THR A 213 0.97 11.66 12.29
N ARG A 214 0.28 12.82 12.28
CA ARG A 214 0.96 14.12 12.32
C ARG A 214 1.84 14.27 13.58
N TYR A 215 1.39 13.74 14.71
CA TYR A 215 2.21 13.70 15.93
C TYR A 215 3.44 12.80 15.74
N ASP A 216 3.31 11.65 15.09
CA ASP A 216 4.44 10.74 14.84
C ASP A 216 5.49 11.35 13.91
N VAL A 217 5.06 12.04 12.83
CA VAL A 217 5.93 12.81 11.95
C VAL A 217 6.73 13.84 12.75
N PHE A 218 6.04 14.62 13.60
CA PHE A 218 6.69 15.62 14.46
C PHE A 218 7.71 14.99 15.41
N ARG A 219 7.37 13.86 16.04
CA ARG A 219 8.27 13.12 16.93
C ARG A 219 9.51 12.58 16.21
N LYS A 220 9.36 12.03 15.01
CA LYS A 220 10.49 11.59 14.17
C LYS A 220 11.42 12.75 13.80
N TRP A 221 10.84 13.88 13.42
CA TRP A 221 11.60 15.08 13.07
C TRP A 221 12.43 15.61 14.27
N LEU A 222 11.85 15.65 15.47
CA LEU A 222 12.58 16.03 16.71
C LEU A 222 13.73 15.05 16.99
N GLY A 223 13.51 13.76 16.83
CA GLY A 223 14.54 12.73 17.02
C GLY A 223 15.74 12.93 16.08
N ARG A 224 15.47 13.17 14.79
CA ARG A 224 16.53 13.42 13.77
C ARG A 224 17.35 14.68 14.06
N ARG A 225 16.75 15.73 14.64
CA ARG A 225 17.50 16.94 15.03
C ARG A 225 18.44 16.68 16.20
N ARG A 226 18.03 15.87 17.18
CA ARG A 226 18.86 15.54 18.37
C ARG A 226 20.10 14.70 18.01
N THR A 227 20.00 13.81 17.03
CA THR A 227 21.13 13.01 16.56
C THR A 227 22.13 13.85 15.75
N LYS A 228 21.66 14.82 14.92
CA LYS A 228 22.55 15.73 14.18
C LYS A 228 23.25 16.78 15.06
N SER A 229 22.76 17.09 16.25
CA SER A 229 23.41 18.02 17.17
C SER A 229 24.43 17.34 18.12
N ARG A 230 24.59 16.01 18.03
CA ARG A 230 25.53 15.22 18.83
C ARG A 230 26.67 14.60 17.98
N ALA A 231 26.65 14.79 16.68
CA ALA A 231 27.70 14.45 15.73
C ALA A 231 28.41 15.71 15.25
#